data_f33719c35efbdf4e713fad7718e67cbf
#
_entry.id   f33719c35efbdf4e713fad7718e67cbf
#
_cell.length_a   1.000
_cell.length_b   1.000
_cell.length_c   1.000
_cell.angle_alpha   90.00
_cell.angle_beta   90.00
_cell.angle_gamma   90.00
#
_symmetry.space_group_name_H-M   'P 1'
#
loop_
_entity.id
_entity.type
_entity.pdbx_description
1 polymer ?
#
loop_
_entity_poly.entity_id
_entity_poly.type
_entity_poly.pdbx_seq_one_letter_code
_entity_poly.pdbx_strand_id
1 'polypeptide(L)'
;MQSNKEINNTSVVIIGAGIAGLCISYFLSKKNINHIILEKGVIANSWVNERWDNFYLVNPNWAMKIPEFDIDSNNFPFDNPDGFLNKKEVINYVQSFAKFIGSKIYENEKVENISKEKNQYKIITSKKIINCNIAVIASGAFGNAHKPEISKKINSKLFQIHSSQYKNSSQLPKGKVIVVGSGQSGAQIAEDLLTSGKEVWLAVSKCGRRPRSYRGKDSSWWNYEMGLFNKTIDEVPFANRWKCSAHTSGSMGGHDINLLDLREKGLNICGTIRECKKDNLIVNDDLFENIKFSDEYAINWSIEVDKYINKKN
;
A
#
# COMPACT_ATOMS: atom_id res chain seq x y z
N MET A 1 -19.98 -30.45 18.32
CA MET A 1 -20.55 -29.46 19.28
C MET A 1 -20.63 -28.12 18.54
N GLN A 2 -21.84 -27.69 18.14
CA GLN A 2 -22.06 -26.33 17.67
C GLN A 2 -21.94 -25.43 18.90
N SER A 3 -20.84 -24.67 19.02
CA SER A 3 -20.76 -23.64 20.04
C SER A 3 -21.88 -22.64 19.76
N ASN A 4 -22.75 -22.38 20.75
CA ASN A 4 -23.72 -21.29 20.67
C ASN A 4 -22.96 -19.96 20.44
N LYS A 5 -22.90 -19.50 19.18
CA LYS A 5 -22.30 -18.21 18.87
C LYS A 5 -23.21 -17.12 19.44
N GLU A 6 -22.63 -16.20 20.17
CA GLU A 6 -23.33 -15.04 20.71
C GLU A 6 -23.95 -14.24 19.56
N ILE A 7 -25.24 -13.92 19.66
CA ILE A 7 -25.97 -13.11 18.67
C ILE A 7 -26.00 -11.68 19.15
N ASN A 8 -25.45 -10.78 18.36
CA ASN A 8 -25.42 -9.34 18.63
C ASN A 8 -26.17 -8.60 17.52
N ASN A 9 -26.80 -7.49 17.88
CA ASN A 9 -27.47 -6.59 16.94
C ASN A 9 -26.85 -5.20 17.01
N THR A 10 -26.61 -4.59 15.85
CA THR A 10 -26.11 -3.21 15.75
C THR A 10 -26.64 -2.56 14.47
N SER A 11 -26.60 -1.24 14.37
CA SER A 11 -27.04 -0.56 13.16
C SER A 11 -26.06 -0.75 12.01
N VAL A 12 -24.75 -0.61 12.29
CA VAL A 12 -23.70 -0.68 11.27
C VAL A 12 -22.57 -1.58 11.77
N VAL A 13 -22.07 -2.44 10.90
CA VAL A 13 -20.82 -3.19 11.10
C VAL A 13 -19.80 -2.72 10.06
N ILE A 14 -18.63 -2.30 10.52
CA ILE A 14 -17.48 -1.95 9.68
C ILE A 14 -16.49 -3.11 9.73
N ILE A 15 -16.03 -3.58 8.57
CA ILE A 15 -15.10 -4.71 8.44
C ILE A 15 -13.73 -4.18 8.04
N GLY A 16 -12.81 -4.15 8.99
CA GLY A 16 -11.45 -3.64 8.89
C GLY A 16 -11.21 -2.38 9.73
N ALA A 17 -10.18 -2.43 10.60
CA ALA A 17 -9.71 -1.33 11.44
C ALA A 17 -8.46 -0.64 10.84
N GLY A 18 -8.44 -0.47 9.53
CA GLY A 18 -7.51 0.40 8.82
C GLY A 18 -8.03 1.84 8.75
N ILE A 19 -7.28 2.73 8.07
CA ILE A 19 -7.62 4.16 7.95
C ILE A 19 -9.06 4.35 7.46
N ALA A 20 -9.49 3.65 6.41
CA ALA A 20 -10.83 3.80 5.85
C ALA A 20 -11.93 3.44 6.87
N GLY A 21 -11.80 2.29 7.55
CA GLY A 21 -12.78 1.86 8.56
C GLY A 21 -12.84 2.79 9.74
N LEU A 22 -11.71 3.28 10.21
CA LEU A 22 -11.62 4.25 11.31
C LEU A 22 -12.23 5.61 10.93
N CYS A 23 -11.96 6.12 9.71
CA CYS A 23 -12.58 7.37 9.25
C CYS A 23 -14.11 7.26 9.16
N ILE A 24 -14.64 6.13 8.65
CA ILE A 24 -16.08 5.89 8.63
C ILE A 24 -16.63 5.85 10.04
N SER A 25 -15.97 5.15 10.96
CA SER A 25 -16.35 5.09 12.37
C SER A 25 -16.40 6.48 13.02
N TYR A 26 -15.42 7.33 12.73
CA TYR A 26 -15.41 8.72 13.20
C TYR A 26 -16.68 9.47 12.77
N PHE A 27 -17.05 9.41 11.48
CA PHE A 27 -18.24 10.12 10.99
C PHE A 27 -19.55 9.52 11.50
N LEU A 28 -19.61 8.21 11.72
CA LEU A 28 -20.78 7.57 12.35
C LEU A 28 -20.93 7.99 13.81
N SER A 29 -19.81 8.08 14.55
CA SER A 29 -19.80 8.58 15.94
C SER A 29 -20.28 10.03 16.02
N LYS A 30 -19.82 10.91 15.14
CA LYS A 30 -20.27 12.31 15.05
C LYS A 30 -21.78 12.44 14.80
N LYS A 31 -22.40 11.41 14.21
CA LYS A 31 -23.85 11.34 13.95
C LYS A 31 -24.61 10.49 14.98
N ASN A 32 -23.97 10.05 16.05
CA ASN A 32 -24.55 9.18 17.07
C ASN A 32 -25.15 7.87 16.49
N ILE A 33 -24.59 7.35 15.38
CA ILE A 33 -25.03 6.09 14.79
C ILE A 33 -24.30 4.93 15.47
N ASN A 34 -25.08 4.01 16.06
CA ASN A 34 -24.53 2.83 16.72
C ASN A 34 -23.83 1.93 15.73
N HIS A 35 -22.54 1.62 15.96
CA HIS A 35 -21.74 0.80 15.10
C HIS A 35 -20.62 0.07 15.86
N ILE A 36 -20.05 -0.93 15.22
CA ILE A 36 -18.88 -1.66 15.67
C ILE A 36 -17.91 -1.87 14.52
N ILE A 37 -16.64 -2.08 14.87
CA ILE A 37 -15.60 -2.44 13.91
C ILE A 37 -15.13 -3.88 14.21
N LEU A 38 -15.01 -4.69 13.15
CA LEU A 38 -14.42 -6.04 13.23
C LEU A 38 -13.10 -6.03 12.46
N GLU A 39 -12.02 -6.44 13.13
CA GLU A 39 -10.68 -6.52 12.54
C GLU A 39 -10.14 -7.95 12.68
N LYS A 40 -9.66 -8.52 11.56
CA LYS A 40 -9.12 -9.88 11.51
C LYS A 40 -7.85 -10.08 12.36
N GLY A 41 -7.09 -9.02 12.53
CA GLY A 41 -5.87 -8.98 13.31
C GLY A 41 -5.92 -7.87 14.37
N VAL A 42 -5.00 -6.93 14.29
CA VAL A 42 -4.90 -5.78 15.19
C VAL A 42 -5.23 -4.48 14.44
N ILE A 43 -5.52 -3.41 15.16
CA ILE A 43 -5.67 -2.07 14.57
C ILE A 43 -4.44 -1.75 13.71
N ALA A 44 -4.66 -1.25 12.49
CA ALA A 44 -3.62 -1.01 11.49
C ALA A 44 -2.90 -2.29 11.00
N ASN A 45 -3.57 -3.44 10.99
CA ASN A 45 -2.98 -4.76 10.71
C ASN A 45 -2.09 -4.82 9.47
N SER A 46 -2.49 -4.20 8.36
CA SER A 46 -1.68 -4.20 7.13
C SER A 46 -0.33 -3.49 7.31
N TRP A 47 -0.26 -2.49 8.18
CA TRP A 47 0.98 -1.81 8.52
C TRP A 47 1.83 -2.64 9.48
N VAL A 48 1.20 -3.25 10.47
CA VAL A 48 1.89 -4.11 11.46
C VAL A 48 2.47 -5.36 10.78
N ASN A 49 1.63 -6.08 10.01
CA ASN A 49 1.93 -7.44 9.56
C ASN A 49 2.26 -7.59 8.08
N GLU A 50 2.00 -6.61 7.22
CA GLU A 50 2.11 -6.75 5.76
C GLU A 50 3.09 -5.75 5.13
N ARG A 51 3.94 -5.09 5.94
CA ARG A 51 5.02 -4.20 5.48
C ARG A 51 6.36 -4.64 6.06
N TRP A 52 7.44 -4.32 5.35
CA TRP A 52 8.81 -4.57 5.80
C TRP A 52 9.26 -3.51 6.83
N ASP A 53 10.34 -3.81 7.53
CA ASP A 53 10.72 -3.02 8.71
C ASP A 53 11.22 -1.62 8.34
N ASN A 54 11.95 -1.48 7.23
CA ASN A 54 12.45 -0.19 6.71
C ASN A 54 11.45 0.48 5.75
N PHE A 55 10.15 0.21 5.89
CA PHE A 55 9.12 0.85 5.08
C PHE A 55 8.95 2.32 5.45
N TYR A 56 8.85 3.18 4.43
CA TYR A 56 8.45 4.58 4.54
C TYR A 56 7.28 4.90 3.62
N LEU A 57 6.41 5.82 4.04
CA LEU A 57 5.40 6.38 3.15
C LEU A 57 6.08 7.13 2.00
N VAL A 58 5.44 7.10 0.84
CA VAL A 58 5.92 7.83 -0.35
C VAL A 58 5.39 9.24 -0.43
N ASN A 59 4.31 9.54 0.27
CA ASN A 59 3.74 10.87 0.35
C ASN A 59 4.26 11.59 1.60
N PRO A 60 4.51 12.91 1.53
CA PRO A 60 4.86 13.71 2.69
C PRO A 60 3.75 13.71 3.75
N ASN A 61 4.12 14.02 4.98
CA ASN A 61 3.23 14.00 6.14
C ASN A 61 2.02 14.93 5.97
N TRP A 62 2.18 16.09 5.32
CA TRP A 62 1.06 17.01 5.03
C TRP A 62 -0.05 16.39 4.14
N ALA A 63 0.26 15.32 3.41
CA ALA A 63 -0.73 14.62 2.59
C ALA A 63 -1.59 13.63 3.40
N MET A 64 -1.30 13.43 4.68
CA MET A 64 -2.09 12.60 5.59
C MET A 64 -3.33 13.35 6.05
N LYS A 65 -4.49 13.05 5.43
CA LYS A 65 -5.77 13.73 5.68
C LYS A 65 -6.73 12.85 6.49
N ILE A 66 -6.35 12.52 7.74
CA ILE A 66 -7.28 11.85 8.68
C ILE A 66 -8.05 12.93 9.44
N PRO A 67 -9.37 12.83 9.60
CA PRO A 67 -10.17 13.83 10.29
C PRO A 67 -9.65 14.12 11.71
N GLU A 68 -9.48 15.40 12.08
CA GLU A 68 -8.94 15.87 13.36
C GLU A 68 -7.48 15.46 13.63
N PHE A 69 -6.81 14.80 12.65
CA PHE A 69 -5.41 14.34 12.72
C PHE A 69 -4.63 14.75 11.46
N ASP A 70 -5.10 15.69 10.68
CA ASP A 70 -4.34 16.31 9.60
C ASP A 70 -3.34 17.36 10.12
N ILE A 71 -2.51 17.88 9.22
CA ILE A 71 -1.43 18.81 9.58
C ILE A 71 -1.94 20.10 10.24
N ASP A 72 -3.18 20.49 9.97
CA ASP A 72 -3.79 21.71 10.49
C ASP A 72 -4.42 21.49 11.87
N SER A 73 -4.41 20.24 12.38
CA SER A 73 -5.02 19.88 13.64
C SER A 73 -4.01 19.79 14.78
N ASN A 74 -4.44 20.10 16.01
CA ASN A 74 -3.64 19.96 17.22
C ASN A 74 -3.28 18.50 17.58
N ASN A 75 -3.91 17.54 16.90
CA ASN A 75 -3.65 16.11 17.11
C ASN A 75 -2.66 15.54 16.10
N PHE A 76 -2.14 16.35 15.17
CA PHE A 76 -1.10 15.90 14.25
C PHE A 76 0.21 15.69 15.02
N PRO A 77 0.73 14.46 15.08
CA PRO A 77 1.79 14.11 16.03
C PRO A 77 3.21 14.32 15.48
N PHE A 78 3.39 15.04 14.36
CA PHE A 78 4.68 15.15 13.67
C PHE A 78 5.06 16.61 13.43
N ASP A 79 6.30 16.95 13.79
CA ASP A 79 6.81 18.32 13.67
C ASP A 79 7.24 18.70 12.24
N ASN A 80 7.54 17.72 11.40
CA ASN A 80 8.00 17.94 10.03
C ASN A 80 6.91 17.60 9.00
N PRO A 81 6.18 18.61 8.47
CA PRO A 81 5.15 18.39 7.47
C PRO A 81 5.68 17.79 6.15
N ASP A 82 6.90 18.13 5.76
CA ASP A 82 7.53 17.65 4.54
C ASP A 82 8.31 16.33 4.72
N GLY A 83 8.33 15.79 5.95
CA GLY A 83 8.90 14.48 6.25
C GLY A 83 8.03 13.32 5.77
N PHE A 84 8.54 12.12 5.97
CA PHE A 84 7.90 10.87 5.53
C PHE A 84 7.82 9.90 6.70
N LEU A 85 6.62 9.43 7.04
CA LEU A 85 6.44 8.48 8.14
C LEU A 85 7.06 7.13 7.80
N ASN A 86 7.85 6.60 8.71
CA ASN A 86 8.25 5.21 8.69
C ASN A 86 7.10 4.29 9.16
N LYS A 87 7.29 2.98 9.02
CA LYS A 87 6.30 1.96 9.40
C LYS A 87 5.76 2.16 10.82
N LYS A 88 6.66 2.38 11.80
CA LYS A 88 6.29 2.52 13.22
C LYS A 88 5.46 3.77 13.48
N GLU A 89 5.84 4.88 12.85
CA GLU A 89 5.12 6.14 12.95
C GLU A 89 3.73 6.04 12.34
N VAL A 90 3.58 5.38 11.18
CA VAL A 90 2.24 5.12 10.59
C VAL A 90 1.36 4.29 11.52
N ILE A 91 1.92 3.23 12.11
CA ILE A 91 1.18 2.39 13.07
C ILE A 91 0.71 3.22 14.24
N ASN A 92 1.61 3.97 14.86
CA ASN A 92 1.29 4.85 16.02
C ASN A 92 0.22 5.88 15.65
N TYR A 93 0.33 6.49 14.48
CA TYR A 93 -0.62 7.47 13.97
C TYR A 93 -2.04 6.91 13.85
N VAL A 94 -2.17 5.75 13.20
CA VAL A 94 -3.47 5.08 13.03
C VAL A 94 -4.05 4.59 14.35
N GLN A 95 -3.21 4.06 15.25
CA GLN A 95 -3.64 3.60 16.58
C GLN A 95 -4.05 4.77 17.47
N SER A 96 -3.36 5.91 17.40
CA SER A 96 -3.74 7.14 18.13
C SER A 96 -5.10 7.65 17.64
N PHE A 97 -5.37 7.63 16.34
CA PHE A 97 -6.67 7.98 15.80
C PHE A 97 -7.78 7.02 16.25
N ALA A 98 -7.51 5.71 16.27
CA ALA A 98 -8.47 4.73 16.80
C ALA A 98 -8.81 4.98 18.27
N LYS A 99 -7.80 5.31 19.08
CA LYS A 99 -7.98 5.70 20.50
C LYS A 99 -8.80 6.98 20.65
N PHE A 100 -8.54 7.97 19.81
CA PHE A 100 -9.27 9.25 19.81
C PHE A 100 -10.76 9.06 19.48
N ILE A 101 -11.10 8.21 18.51
CA ILE A 101 -12.49 7.92 18.16
C ILE A 101 -13.23 7.23 19.31
N GLY A 102 -12.57 6.36 20.05
CA GLY A 102 -13.16 5.61 21.16
C GLY A 102 -14.23 4.60 20.77
N SER A 103 -14.32 4.22 19.50
CA SER A 103 -15.33 3.28 18.99
C SER A 103 -15.04 1.85 19.43
N LYS A 104 -16.09 1.03 19.47
CA LYS A 104 -15.98 -0.39 19.84
C LYS A 104 -15.35 -1.18 18.71
N ILE A 105 -14.08 -1.58 18.87
CA ILE A 105 -13.29 -2.36 17.93
C ILE A 105 -13.06 -3.75 18.50
N TYR A 106 -13.39 -4.77 17.72
CA TYR A 106 -13.09 -6.16 18.03
C TYR A 106 -11.90 -6.62 17.20
N GLU A 107 -10.74 -6.69 17.82
CA GLU A 107 -9.53 -7.25 17.23
C GLU A 107 -9.55 -8.78 17.26
N ASN A 108 -8.76 -9.40 16.37
CA ASN A 108 -8.72 -10.86 16.19
C ASN A 108 -10.11 -11.48 15.96
N GLU A 109 -10.96 -10.73 15.24
CA GLU A 109 -12.34 -11.09 14.92
C GLU A 109 -12.52 -11.10 13.39
N LYS A 110 -12.11 -12.19 12.76
CA LYS A 110 -12.19 -12.36 11.31
C LYS A 110 -13.62 -12.62 10.88
N VAL A 111 -14.13 -11.81 9.96
CA VAL A 111 -15.38 -12.08 9.25
C VAL A 111 -15.16 -13.22 8.26
N GLU A 112 -15.95 -14.26 8.37
CA GLU A 112 -15.91 -15.47 7.54
C GLU A 112 -16.97 -15.44 6.45
N ASN A 113 -18.15 -14.90 6.77
CA ASN A 113 -19.26 -14.83 5.83
C ASN A 113 -20.12 -13.59 6.07
N ILE A 114 -20.69 -13.09 5.01
CA ILE A 114 -21.69 -12.01 5.00
C ILE A 114 -22.83 -12.47 4.11
N SER A 115 -24.04 -12.53 4.65
CA SER A 115 -25.26 -12.83 3.90
C SER A 115 -26.31 -11.75 4.13
N LYS A 116 -27.16 -11.52 3.13
CA LYS A 116 -28.31 -10.64 3.27
C LYS A 116 -29.54 -11.49 3.56
N GLU A 117 -30.17 -11.25 4.69
CA GLU A 117 -31.39 -11.92 5.10
C GLU A 117 -32.52 -10.88 5.24
N LYS A 118 -33.51 -10.92 4.32
CA LYS A 118 -34.56 -9.90 4.26
C LYS A 118 -33.99 -8.48 4.16
N ASN A 119 -34.16 -7.66 5.19
CA ASN A 119 -33.73 -6.27 5.25
C ASN A 119 -32.46 -6.04 6.08
N GLN A 120 -31.79 -7.12 6.53
CA GLN A 120 -30.61 -7.04 7.36
C GLN A 120 -29.46 -7.88 6.77
N TYR A 121 -28.25 -7.53 7.18
CA TYR A 121 -27.06 -8.34 6.93
C TYR A 121 -26.76 -9.20 8.16
N LYS A 122 -26.47 -10.47 7.90
CA LYS A 122 -25.95 -11.41 8.90
C LYS A 122 -24.47 -11.61 8.64
N ILE A 123 -23.66 -11.25 9.63
CA ILE A 123 -22.21 -11.34 9.60
C ILE A 123 -21.79 -12.46 10.52
N ILE A 124 -21.02 -13.40 9.99
CA ILE A 124 -20.54 -14.58 10.72
C ILE A 124 -19.03 -14.45 10.88
N THR A 125 -18.59 -14.53 12.13
CA THR A 125 -17.19 -14.65 12.50
C THR A 125 -16.93 -16.02 13.14
N SER A 126 -15.69 -16.33 13.50
CA SER A 126 -15.37 -17.55 14.25
C SER A 126 -16.09 -17.62 15.61
N LYS A 127 -16.37 -16.46 16.23
CA LYS A 127 -16.88 -16.37 17.61
C LYS A 127 -18.33 -15.90 17.70
N LYS A 128 -18.82 -15.10 16.74
CA LYS A 128 -20.09 -14.36 16.85
C LYS A 128 -20.94 -14.46 15.60
N ILE A 129 -22.22 -14.23 15.77
CA ILE A 129 -23.16 -13.89 14.70
C ILE A 129 -23.68 -12.48 15.00
N ILE A 130 -23.60 -11.58 14.03
CA ILE A 130 -23.98 -10.19 14.20
C ILE A 130 -24.98 -9.83 13.10
N ASN A 131 -26.14 -9.31 13.48
CA ASN A 131 -27.12 -8.77 12.55
C ASN A 131 -26.99 -7.25 12.51
N CYS A 132 -27.00 -6.67 11.31
CA CYS A 132 -26.91 -5.22 11.13
C CYS A 132 -27.73 -4.75 9.91
N ASN A 133 -28.09 -3.48 9.91
CA ASN A 133 -28.80 -2.89 8.78
C ASN A 133 -27.83 -2.56 7.63
N ILE A 134 -26.59 -2.22 7.97
CA ILE A 134 -25.54 -1.83 7.01
C ILE A 134 -24.26 -2.58 7.34
N ALA A 135 -23.64 -3.18 6.32
CA ALA A 135 -22.30 -3.75 6.37
C ALA A 135 -21.37 -2.92 5.49
N VAL A 136 -20.31 -2.38 6.08
CA VAL A 136 -19.30 -1.57 5.38
C VAL A 136 -18.03 -2.39 5.21
N ILE A 137 -17.63 -2.62 3.96
CA ILE A 137 -16.41 -3.36 3.62
C ILE A 137 -15.25 -2.38 3.55
N ALA A 138 -14.39 -2.36 4.57
CA ALA A 138 -13.18 -1.55 4.66
C ALA A 138 -11.92 -2.42 4.82
N SER A 139 -11.92 -3.62 4.22
CA SER A 139 -10.90 -4.66 4.38
C SER A 139 -9.57 -4.36 3.66
N GLY A 140 -9.47 -3.26 2.91
CA GLY A 140 -8.29 -2.88 2.13
C GLY A 140 -8.15 -3.62 0.80
N ALA A 141 -7.36 -3.05 -0.11
CA ALA A 141 -7.18 -3.57 -1.47
C ALA A 141 -6.13 -4.69 -1.58
N PHE A 142 -5.28 -4.87 -0.56
CA PHE A 142 -4.12 -5.77 -0.61
C PHE A 142 -4.25 -6.98 0.34
N GLY A 143 -5.45 -7.28 0.80
CA GLY A 143 -5.70 -8.34 1.80
C GLY A 143 -5.40 -9.76 1.32
N ASN A 144 -5.38 -10.02 0.00
CA ASN A 144 -5.07 -11.30 -0.60
C ASN A 144 -3.81 -11.19 -1.45
N ALA A 145 -2.74 -11.85 -1.02
CA ALA A 145 -1.50 -11.93 -1.77
C ALA A 145 -1.69 -12.72 -3.07
N HIS A 146 -1.41 -12.09 -4.21
CA HIS A 146 -1.44 -12.76 -5.51
C HIS A 146 -0.03 -13.18 -5.91
N LYS A 147 0.20 -14.48 -6.05
CA LYS A 147 1.42 -15.02 -6.66
C LYS A 147 1.10 -15.49 -8.08
N PRO A 148 1.84 -15.05 -9.09
CA PRO A 148 1.64 -15.52 -10.47
C PRO A 148 1.74 -17.04 -10.57
N GLU A 149 0.99 -17.66 -11.50
CA GLU A 149 0.97 -19.13 -11.68
C GLU A 149 2.35 -19.74 -11.93
N ILE A 150 3.26 -18.96 -12.52
CA ILE A 150 4.65 -19.38 -12.73
C ILE A 150 5.35 -19.74 -11.41
N SER A 151 4.96 -19.12 -10.29
CA SER A 151 5.54 -19.41 -8.98
C SER A 151 5.38 -20.88 -8.56
N LYS A 152 4.34 -21.54 -9.04
CA LYS A 152 4.07 -22.98 -8.79
C LYS A 152 5.02 -23.90 -9.56
N LYS A 153 5.65 -23.39 -10.64
CA LYS A 153 6.60 -24.13 -11.48
C LYS A 153 8.05 -23.98 -11.02
N ILE A 154 8.31 -23.08 -10.09
CA ILE A 154 9.63 -22.87 -9.51
C ILE A 154 9.95 -24.03 -8.58
N ASN A 155 11.21 -24.50 -8.63
CA ASN A 155 11.68 -25.60 -7.78
C ASN A 155 11.38 -25.33 -6.31
N SER A 156 10.74 -26.30 -5.63
CA SER A 156 10.32 -26.18 -4.22
C SER A 156 11.47 -25.99 -3.22
N LYS A 157 12.73 -26.26 -3.63
CA LYS A 157 13.91 -25.95 -2.84
C LYS A 157 14.23 -24.45 -2.77
N LEU A 158 13.71 -23.66 -3.69
CA LEU A 158 13.87 -22.20 -3.67
C LEU A 158 12.86 -21.56 -2.73
N PHE A 159 13.37 -20.75 -1.81
CA PHE A 159 12.53 -20.00 -0.90
C PHE A 159 11.76 -18.92 -1.66
N GLN A 160 10.44 -18.88 -1.48
CA GLN A 160 9.56 -17.94 -2.15
C GLN A 160 8.64 -17.26 -1.14
N ILE A 161 8.62 -15.94 -1.13
CA ILE A 161 7.68 -15.15 -0.33
C ILE A 161 6.99 -14.08 -1.18
N HIS A 162 5.81 -13.67 -0.77
CA HIS A 162 5.15 -12.50 -1.31
C HIS A 162 5.65 -11.23 -0.59
N SER A 163 5.61 -10.06 -1.26
CA SER A 163 6.04 -8.77 -0.68
C SER A 163 5.37 -8.45 0.66
N SER A 164 4.11 -8.85 0.87
CA SER A 164 3.41 -8.68 2.15
C SER A 164 3.99 -9.53 3.30
N GLN A 165 4.78 -10.55 2.99
CA GLN A 165 5.42 -11.43 3.96
C GLN A 165 6.88 -11.05 4.22
N TYR A 166 7.47 -10.23 3.34
CA TYR A 166 8.83 -9.74 3.51
C TYR A 166 8.92 -8.75 4.67
N LYS A 167 9.90 -8.94 5.55
CA LYS A 167 10.18 -8.08 6.71
C LYS A 167 11.53 -7.38 6.59
N ASN A 168 12.57 -8.14 6.36
CA ASN A 168 13.94 -7.65 6.20
C ASN A 168 14.83 -8.73 5.58
N SER A 169 16.05 -8.37 5.23
CA SER A 169 17.00 -9.26 4.57
C SER A 169 17.42 -10.48 5.39
N SER A 170 17.32 -10.43 6.73
CA SER A 170 17.70 -11.56 7.60
C SER A 170 16.69 -12.72 7.54
N GLN A 171 15.45 -12.45 7.08
CA GLN A 171 14.43 -13.49 6.86
C GLN A 171 14.80 -14.41 5.69
N LEU A 172 15.65 -13.95 4.78
CA LEU A 172 15.95 -14.65 3.55
C LEU A 172 17.16 -15.58 3.73
N PRO A 173 17.16 -16.76 3.10
CA PRO A 173 18.33 -17.63 3.07
C PRO A 173 19.58 -16.92 2.53
N LYS A 174 20.75 -17.51 2.79
CA LYS A 174 22.00 -17.07 2.14
C LYS A 174 21.88 -17.26 0.63
N GLY A 175 22.48 -16.34 -0.14
CA GLY A 175 22.51 -16.40 -1.60
C GLY A 175 21.90 -15.19 -2.28
N LYS A 176 21.72 -15.30 -3.58
CA LYS A 176 21.15 -14.26 -4.44
C LYS A 176 19.63 -14.18 -4.28
N VAL A 177 19.09 -13.00 -4.46
CA VAL A 177 17.66 -12.74 -4.36
C VAL A 177 17.14 -12.19 -5.69
N ILE A 178 16.06 -12.76 -6.21
CA ILE A 178 15.34 -12.16 -7.31
C ILE A 178 14.01 -11.57 -6.81
N VAL A 179 13.80 -10.30 -7.08
CA VAL A 179 12.53 -9.60 -6.86
C VAL A 179 11.76 -9.61 -8.19
N VAL A 180 10.57 -10.18 -8.22
CA VAL A 180 9.76 -10.30 -9.43
C VAL A 180 8.71 -9.21 -9.46
N GLY A 181 8.84 -8.33 -10.45
CA GLY A 181 7.98 -7.16 -10.65
C GLY A 181 8.55 -5.89 -10.00
N SER A 182 8.61 -4.84 -10.81
CA SER A 182 9.17 -3.53 -10.44
C SER A 182 8.08 -2.50 -10.15
N GLY A 183 6.94 -2.91 -9.60
CA GLY A 183 5.99 -1.96 -9.01
C GLY A 183 6.59 -1.27 -7.78
N GLN A 184 5.87 -0.33 -7.17
CA GLN A 184 6.35 0.45 -6.03
C GLN A 184 6.98 -0.42 -4.92
N SER A 185 6.30 -1.52 -4.52
CA SER A 185 6.84 -2.43 -3.50
C SER A 185 8.08 -3.18 -3.97
N GLY A 186 8.11 -3.65 -5.22
CA GLY A 186 9.26 -4.39 -5.75
C GLY A 186 10.50 -3.52 -5.84
N ALA A 187 10.38 -2.29 -6.32
CA ALA A 187 11.49 -1.35 -6.41
C ALA A 187 12.05 -0.98 -5.02
N GLN A 188 11.17 -0.67 -4.06
CA GLN A 188 11.59 -0.36 -2.68
C GLN A 188 12.22 -1.57 -1.96
N ILE A 189 11.68 -2.79 -2.15
CA ILE A 189 12.26 -4.01 -1.56
C ILE A 189 13.61 -4.33 -2.21
N ALA A 190 13.77 -4.13 -3.52
CA ALA A 190 15.05 -4.31 -4.19
C ALA A 190 16.11 -3.35 -3.65
N GLU A 191 15.74 -2.09 -3.41
CA GLU A 191 16.61 -1.09 -2.77
C GLU A 191 16.97 -1.47 -1.33
N ASP A 192 15.99 -1.90 -0.51
CA ASP A 192 16.21 -2.35 0.88
C ASP A 192 17.18 -3.54 0.95
N LEU A 193 16.99 -4.53 0.07
CA LEU A 193 17.86 -5.68 -0.04
C LEU A 193 19.28 -5.32 -0.49
N LEU A 194 19.40 -4.45 -1.49
CA LEU A 194 20.69 -3.97 -1.99
C LEU A 194 21.45 -3.22 -0.89
N THR A 195 20.78 -2.32 -0.19
CA THR A 195 21.36 -1.56 0.95
C THR A 195 21.80 -2.50 2.10
N SER A 196 21.11 -3.64 2.28
CA SER A 196 21.49 -4.66 3.27
C SER A 196 22.63 -5.57 2.83
N GLY A 197 23.24 -5.33 1.66
CA GLY A 197 24.39 -6.08 1.13
C GLY A 197 24.02 -7.40 0.45
N LYS A 198 22.77 -7.63 0.08
CA LYS A 198 22.38 -8.80 -0.72
C LYS A 198 22.74 -8.59 -2.20
N GLU A 199 23.09 -9.66 -2.89
CA GLU A 199 23.14 -9.69 -4.35
C GLU A 199 21.71 -9.80 -4.88
N VAL A 200 21.21 -8.72 -5.51
CA VAL A 200 19.81 -8.58 -5.89
C VAL A 200 19.64 -8.52 -7.41
N TRP A 201 18.65 -9.24 -7.89
CA TRP A 201 18.13 -9.16 -9.25
C TRP A 201 16.70 -8.62 -9.17
N LEU A 202 16.34 -7.69 -10.08
CA LEU A 202 14.99 -7.17 -10.24
C LEU A 202 14.48 -7.48 -11.65
N ALA A 203 13.38 -8.23 -11.74
CA ALA A 203 12.66 -8.42 -12.98
C ALA A 203 11.75 -7.20 -13.22
N VAL A 204 12.12 -6.40 -14.22
CA VAL A 204 11.53 -5.07 -14.47
C VAL A 204 10.32 -5.19 -15.39
N SER A 205 9.21 -4.58 -14.98
CA SER A 205 7.99 -4.42 -15.77
C SER A 205 7.70 -2.94 -16.02
N LYS A 206 6.69 -2.63 -16.84
CA LYS A 206 6.28 -1.24 -17.11
C LYS A 206 5.77 -0.57 -15.83
N CYS A 207 6.57 0.34 -15.29
CA CYS A 207 6.21 1.21 -14.17
C CYS A 207 6.82 2.59 -14.39
N GLY A 208 6.05 3.64 -14.18
CA GLY A 208 6.57 5.01 -14.30
C GLY A 208 7.52 5.34 -13.15
N ARG A 209 8.41 6.30 -13.37
CA ARG A 209 9.13 7.00 -12.31
C ARG A 209 8.83 8.49 -12.39
N ARG A 210 9.06 9.21 -11.32
CA ARG A 210 9.04 10.67 -11.34
C ARG A 210 10.06 11.21 -10.34
N PRO A 211 10.61 12.40 -10.59
CA PRO A 211 11.54 13.01 -9.65
C PRO A 211 10.84 13.24 -8.30
N ARG A 212 11.56 13.07 -7.20
CA ARG A 212 11.07 13.40 -5.88
C ARG A 212 10.76 14.89 -5.77
N SER A 213 11.63 15.72 -6.32
CA SER A 213 11.47 17.17 -6.33
C SER A 213 11.58 17.69 -7.77
N TYR A 214 10.74 18.65 -8.10
CA TYR A 214 10.78 19.38 -9.37
C TYR A 214 10.47 20.85 -9.15
N ARG A 215 11.26 21.74 -9.73
CA ARG A 215 11.12 23.19 -9.56
C ARG A 215 10.98 23.62 -8.09
N GLY A 216 11.78 23.03 -7.20
CA GLY A 216 11.84 23.36 -5.78
C GLY A 216 10.68 22.86 -4.93
N LYS A 217 9.77 22.04 -5.47
CA LYS A 217 8.65 21.46 -4.74
C LYS A 217 8.63 19.94 -4.88
N ASP A 218 8.12 19.25 -3.85
CA ASP A 218 7.88 17.82 -3.89
C ASP A 218 6.90 17.43 -5.00
N SER A 219 7.10 16.27 -5.61
CA SER A 219 6.21 15.80 -6.68
C SER A 219 4.77 15.55 -6.21
N SER A 220 4.57 15.22 -4.94
CA SER A 220 3.22 15.11 -4.36
C SER A 220 2.55 16.47 -4.24
N TRP A 221 3.32 17.53 -3.96
CA TRP A 221 2.81 18.89 -3.96
C TRP A 221 2.29 19.31 -5.34
N TRP A 222 3.05 19.04 -6.40
CA TRP A 222 2.61 19.30 -7.78
C TRP A 222 1.35 18.51 -8.13
N ASN A 223 1.30 17.22 -7.75
CA ASN A 223 0.10 16.42 -8.00
C ASN A 223 -1.13 16.96 -7.26
N TYR A 224 -0.95 17.49 -6.06
CA TYR A 224 -2.02 18.13 -5.30
C TYR A 224 -2.49 19.42 -5.98
N GLU A 225 -1.57 20.31 -6.33
CA GLU A 225 -1.86 21.58 -7.01
C GLU A 225 -2.54 21.38 -8.38
N MET A 226 -2.11 20.39 -9.14
CA MET A 226 -2.74 19.99 -10.40
C MET A 226 -4.10 19.30 -10.23
N GLY A 227 -4.58 19.10 -9.00
CA GLY A 227 -5.85 18.46 -8.70
C GLY A 227 -5.88 16.95 -8.94
N LEU A 228 -4.73 16.30 -9.10
CA LEU A 228 -4.69 14.87 -9.42
C LEU A 228 -5.20 13.98 -8.27
N PHE A 229 -5.12 14.46 -7.02
CA PHE A 229 -5.65 13.76 -5.86
C PHE A 229 -7.18 13.84 -5.73
N ASN A 230 -7.81 14.78 -6.43
CA ASN A 230 -9.26 14.99 -6.40
C ASN A 230 -9.99 14.31 -7.56
N LYS A 231 -9.26 13.70 -8.51
CA LYS A 231 -9.87 13.00 -9.64
C LYS A 231 -10.71 11.82 -9.18
N THR A 232 -11.95 11.80 -9.62
CA THR A 232 -12.84 10.65 -9.43
C THR A 232 -12.46 9.50 -10.37
N ILE A 233 -12.94 8.29 -10.08
CA ILE A 233 -12.66 7.12 -10.92
C ILE A 233 -13.17 7.30 -12.36
N ASP A 234 -14.24 8.08 -12.55
CA ASP A 234 -14.83 8.31 -13.87
C ASP A 234 -14.00 9.29 -14.71
N GLU A 235 -13.23 10.17 -14.08
CA GLU A 235 -12.29 11.07 -14.75
C GLU A 235 -10.97 10.37 -15.13
N VAL A 236 -10.73 9.16 -14.61
CA VAL A 236 -9.54 8.38 -14.93
C VAL A 236 -9.86 7.42 -16.08
N PRO A 237 -9.17 7.51 -17.24
CA PRO A 237 -9.35 6.56 -18.33
C PRO A 237 -9.22 5.12 -17.86
N PHE A 238 -10.11 4.23 -18.31
CA PHE A 238 -10.17 2.83 -17.86
C PHE A 238 -8.80 2.14 -17.89
N ALA A 239 -8.03 2.32 -18.96
CA ALA A 239 -6.69 1.75 -19.13
C ALA A 239 -5.66 2.23 -18.06
N ASN A 240 -5.95 3.33 -17.36
CA ASN A 240 -5.06 3.92 -16.35
C ASN A 240 -5.47 3.59 -14.91
N ARG A 241 -6.68 3.08 -14.69
CA ARG A 241 -7.22 2.83 -13.34
C ARG A 241 -6.41 1.81 -12.54
N TRP A 242 -5.72 0.90 -13.22
CA TRP A 242 -4.97 -0.20 -12.63
C TRP A 242 -3.45 -0.07 -12.81
N LYS A 243 -2.99 1.07 -13.27
CA LYS A 243 -1.56 1.32 -13.41
C LYS A 243 -0.88 1.45 -12.04
N CYS A 244 0.34 0.95 -11.95
CA CYS A 244 1.18 1.13 -10.79
C CYS A 244 1.49 2.63 -10.58
N SER A 245 1.57 3.06 -9.31
CA SER A 245 2.08 4.37 -8.97
C SER A 245 3.55 4.52 -9.39
N ALA A 246 3.93 5.72 -9.84
CA ALA A 246 5.31 6.01 -10.23
C ALA A 246 6.27 5.84 -9.06
N HIS A 247 7.48 5.35 -9.34
CA HIS A 247 8.51 5.08 -8.35
C HIS A 247 8.92 6.38 -7.61
N THR A 248 8.78 6.35 -6.30
CA THR A 248 9.32 7.33 -5.35
C THR A 248 9.50 6.66 -4.00
N SER A 249 10.39 7.17 -3.15
CA SER A 249 10.60 6.68 -1.79
C SER A 249 10.52 7.84 -0.79
N GLY A 250 10.04 7.55 0.40
CA GLY A 250 10.16 8.46 1.54
C GLY A 250 11.34 8.14 2.46
N SER A 251 12.07 7.04 2.20
CA SER A 251 13.26 6.71 2.97
C SER A 251 14.36 7.77 2.79
N MET A 252 15.27 7.86 3.76
CA MET A 252 16.40 8.81 3.72
C MET A 252 15.99 10.27 3.40
N GLY A 253 14.85 10.72 3.92
CA GLY A 253 14.33 12.07 3.69
C GLY A 253 13.62 12.27 2.34
N GLY A 254 13.37 11.21 1.61
CA GLY A 254 12.66 11.21 0.34
C GLY A 254 13.58 11.32 -0.88
N HIS A 255 13.47 10.37 -1.79
CA HIS A 255 14.22 10.34 -3.06
C HIS A 255 13.40 9.66 -4.16
N ASP A 256 13.82 9.83 -5.40
CA ASP A 256 13.33 9.06 -6.53
C ASP A 256 14.02 7.69 -6.58
N ILE A 257 13.28 6.68 -7.01
CA ILE A 257 13.85 5.37 -7.29
C ILE A 257 14.08 5.28 -8.80
N ASN A 258 15.34 5.50 -9.19
CA ASN A 258 15.80 5.28 -10.55
C ASN A 258 16.51 3.91 -10.63
N LEU A 259 15.99 3.01 -11.45
CA LEU A 259 16.54 1.65 -11.55
C LEU A 259 17.93 1.61 -12.18
N LEU A 260 18.28 2.59 -13.03
CA LEU A 260 19.62 2.71 -13.61
C LEU A 260 20.64 3.17 -12.55
N ASP A 261 20.27 4.12 -11.69
CA ASP A 261 21.13 4.55 -10.58
C ASP A 261 21.35 3.40 -9.56
N LEU A 262 20.30 2.59 -9.31
CA LEU A 262 20.43 1.40 -8.48
C LEU A 262 21.31 0.32 -9.14
N ARG A 263 21.28 0.22 -10.48
CA ARG A 263 22.18 -0.66 -11.23
C ARG A 263 23.65 -0.27 -11.06
N GLU A 264 23.96 1.01 -11.11
CA GLU A 264 25.31 1.52 -10.83
C GLU A 264 25.77 1.18 -9.41
N LYS A 265 24.83 1.09 -8.47
CA LYS A 265 25.08 0.66 -7.07
C LYS A 265 25.11 -0.87 -6.89
N GLY A 266 24.98 -1.65 -7.97
CA GLY A 266 25.11 -3.11 -7.94
C GLY A 266 23.78 -3.89 -8.05
N LEU A 267 22.64 -3.23 -8.29
CA LEU A 267 21.40 -3.93 -8.62
C LEU A 267 21.52 -4.58 -10.00
N ASN A 268 21.26 -5.87 -10.10
CA ASN A 268 21.08 -6.52 -11.39
C ASN A 268 19.64 -6.35 -11.87
N ILE A 269 19.45 -5.99 -13.13
CA ILE A 269 18.11 -5.82 -13.72
C ILE A 269 17.96 -6.71 -14.94
N CYS A 270 16.76 -7.25 -15.13
CA CYS A 270 16.41 -8.07 -16.30
C CYS A 270 14.97 -7.78 -16.73
N GLY A 271 14.57 -8.28 -17.89
CA GLY A 271 13.20 -8.18 -18.36
C GLY A 271 12.20 -8.97 -17.51
N THR A 272 10.93 -8.90 -17.86
CA THR A 272 9.85 -9.62 -17.15
C THR A 272 10.06 -11.13 -17.23
N ILE A 273 9.65 -11.84 -16.16
CA ILE A 273 9.72 -13.31 -16.15
C ILE A 273 8.69 -13.88 -17.11
N ARG A 274 9.15 -14.68 -18.08
CA ARG A 274 8.30 -15.35 -19.08
C ARG A 274 7.88 -16.75 -18.63
N GLU A 275 8.85 -17.55 -18.21
CA GLU A 275 8.63 -18.94 -17.84
C GLU A 275 9.72 -19.47 -16.87
N CYS A 276 9.44 -20.62 -16.28
CA CYS A 276 10.42 -21.39 -15.52
C CYS A 276 10.58 -22.75 -16.19
N LYS A 277 11.81 -23.08 -16.63
CA LYS A 277 12.15 -24.39 -17.20
C LYS A 277 13.25 -25.05 -16.38
N LYS A 278 12.93 -26.19 -15.77
CA LYS A 278 13.83 -26.87 -14.81
C LYS A 278 14.23 -25.87 -13.70
N ASP A 279 15.52 -25.57 -13.61
CA ASP A 279 16.07 -24.65 -12.60
C ASP A 279 16.40 -23.25 -13.17
N ASN A 280 15.91 -22.92 -14.38
CA ASN A 280 16.16 -21.63 -15.02
C ASN A 280 14.89 -20.79 -15.10
N LEU A 281 15.00 -19.52 -14.72
CA LEU A 281 14.01 -18.49 -15.02
C LEU A 281 14.35 -17.88 -16.38
N ILE A 282 13.40 -17.94 -17.29
CA ILE A 282 13.53 -17.35 -18.64
C ILE A 282 12.85 -15.99 -18.60
N VAL A 283 13.58 -14.96 -19.02
CA VAL A 283 13.08 -13.58 -19.10
C VAL A 283 12.72 -13.19 -20.53
N ASN A 284 11.85 -12.21 -20.66
CA ASN A 284 11.58 -11.54 -21.94
C ASN A 284 12.71 -10.55 -22.27
N ASP A 285 12.85 -10.25 -23.54
CA ASP A 285 13.76 -9.20 -24.03
C ASP A 285 13.01 -7.84 -24.09
N ASP A 286 12.46 -7.42 -22.95
CA ASP A 286 11.61 -6.23 -22.83
C ASP A 286 12.19 -5.19 -21.84
N LEU A 287 13.40 -5.42 -21.32
CA LEU A 287 14.02 -4.55 -20.33
C LEU A 287 14.17 -3.12 -20.84
N PHE A 288 14.72 -2.96 -22.05
CA PHE A 288 14.96 -1.64 -22.63
C PHE A 288 13.65 -0.84 -22.76
N GLU A 289 12.61 -1.48 -23.26
CA GLU A 289 11.29 -0.85 -23.42
C GLU A 289 10.66 -0.47 -22.09
N ASN A 290 10.85 -1.29 -21.04
CA ASN A 290 10.33 -1.03 -19.71
C ASN A 290 11.05 0.16 -19.03
N ILE A 291 12.36 0.27 -19.22
CA ILE A 291 13.15 1.43 -18.73
C ILE A 291 12.77 2.70 -19.50
N LYS A 292 12.71 2.61 -20.84
CA LYS A 292 12.28 3.75 -21.69
C LYS A 292 10.91 4.27 -21.28
N PHE A 293 9.95 3.38 -21.03
CA PHE A 293 8.63 3.77 -20.52
C PHE A 293 8.72 4.55 -19.20
N SER A 294 9.59 4.12 -18.30
CA SER A 294 9.81 4.79 -17.00
C SER A 294 10.34 6.22 -17.19
N ASP A 295 11.30 6.39 -18.09
CA ASP A 295 11.91 7.70 -18.39
C ASP A 295 10.94 8.64 -19.11
N GLU A 296 10.23 8.14 -20.12
CA GLU A 296 9.18 8.90 -20.81
C GLU A 296 8.08 9.36 -19.86
N TYR A 297 7.72 8.53 -18.88
CA TYR A 297 6.76 8.93 -17.86
C TYR A 297 7.26 10.11 -17.03
N ALA A 298 8.53 10.11 -16.61
CA ALA A 298 9.13 11.22 -15.85
C ALA A 298 9.16 12.50 -16.67
N ILE A 299 9.57 12.43 -17.94
CA ILE A 299 9.61 13.57 -18.86
C ILE A 299 8.20 14.15 -19.05
N ASN A 300 7.22 13.30 -19.37
CA ASN A 300 5.85 13.74 -19.61
C ASN A 300 5.24 14.37 -18.36
N TRP A 301 5.48 13.80 -17.17
CA TRP A 301 5.03 14.39 -15.93
C TRP A 301 5.64 15.79 -15.70
N SER A 302 6.93 15.98 -15.96
CA SER A 302 7.58 17.28 -15.83
C SER A 302 7.02 18.32 -16.82
N ILE A 303 6.73 17.90 -18.05
CA ILE A 303 6.07 18.76 -19.06
C ILE A 303 4.67 19.19 -18.57
N GLU A 304 3.90 18.29 -17.98
CA GLU A 304 2.56 18.65 -17.44
C GLU A 304 2.65 19.65 -16.27
N VAL A 305 3.67 19.53 -15.42
CA VAL A 305 3.95 20.54 -14.38
C VAL A 305 4.28 21.88 -15.00
N ASP A 306 5.16 21.92 -16.01
CA ASP A 306 5.53 23.17 -16.69
C ASP A 306 4.34 23.83 -17.39
N LYS A 307 3.48 23.05 -18.04
CA LYS A 307 2.22 23.57 -18.61
C LYS A 307 1.30 24.15 -17.53
N TYR A 308 1.20 23.50 -16.36
CA TYR A 308 0.41 24.00 -15.25
C TYR A 308 0.94 25.34 -14.73
N ILE A 309 2.26 25.48 -14.56
CA ILE A 309 2.92 26.71 -14.14
C ILE A 309 2.63 27.84 -15.14
N ASN A 310 2.84 27.59 -16.45
CA ASN A 310 2.62 28.56 -17.51
C ASN A 310 1.15 29.01 -17.63
N LYS A 311 0.20 28.16 -17.22
CA LYS A 311 -1.22 28.54 -17.23
C LYS A 311 -1.61 29.39 -16.01
N LYS A 312 -0.85 29.33 -14.92
CA LYS A 312 -1.11 30.07 -13.68
C LYS A 312 -0.47 31.45 -13.65
N ASN A 313 0.60 31.66 -14.44
CA ASN A 313 1.24 32.95 -14.70
C ASN A 313 0.55 33.68 -15.86
#